data_5960134c3d0d0edf7ace305565ba6394
#
_entry.id   5960134c3d0d0edf7ace305565ba6394
#
_cell.length_a   1.000
_cell.length_b   1.000
_cell.length_c   1.000
_cell.angle_alpha   90.00
_cell.angle_beta   90.00
_cell.angle_gamma   90.00
#
_symmetry.space_group_name_H-M   'P 1'
#
loop_
_entity.id
_entity.type
_entity.pdbx_description
1 polymer ?
#
loop_
_entity_poly.entity_id
_entity_poly.type
_entity_poly.pdbx_seq_one_letter_code
_entity_poly.pdbx_strand_id
1 'polypeptide(L)'
;MSDLRISDLAQISGPVKRDAENVILDNGTNNHRALLKQLFGSGSGAANRLAFREEITEITDEMWASIADGTFDKVHVGMHYTAASGRKYWFADADYYFGKSSPEQTNHHMLVVEDEISHTAQHQTTNVTTGGATASLIYTNTLPGIQSELNADFGESHILTQSLYLTNAISNNVASGGAYIDKKAALLNICQVMGHGLGYTEGTGQYLNALLRERQLSLFQAMPETIVARDKTTQERQWYWCDDVISGSAFGVVNAHGYATTGNASAARGVRRAFLIG
;
A
#
# COMPACT_ATOMS: atom_id res chain seq x y z
N MET A 1 -15.27 31.58 -7.12
CA MET A 1 -14.04 30.88 -7.59
C MET A 1 -14.09 30.92 -9.12
N SER A 2 -13.17 31.60 -9.75
CA SER A 2 -13.09 31.64 -11.22
C SER A 2 -12.44 30.33 -11.67
N ASP A 3 -13.12 29.64 -12.58
CA ASP A 3 -12.56 28.42 -13.22
C ASP A 3 -11.27 28.79 -13.95
N LEU A 4 -10.15 28.17 -13.55
CA LEU A 4 -8.89 28.27 -14.28
C LEU A 4 -9.09 27.61 -15.66
N ARG A 5 -8.95 28.39 -16.73
CA ARG A 5 -8.99 27.86 -18.10
C ARG A 5 -7.59 27.39 -18.50
N ILE A 6 -7.53 26.42 -19.41
CA ILE A 6 -6.26 25.94 -19.99
C ILE A 6 -5.44 27.11 -20.60
N SER A 7 -6.12 28.21 -21.04
CA SER A 7 -5.49 29.43 -21.48
C SER A 7 -4.71 30.17 -20.38
N ASP A 8 -5.04 29.95 -19.11
CA ASP A 8 -4.39 30.63 -17.99
C ASP A 8 -3.06 29.97 -17.64
N LEU A 9 -2.83 28.72 -18.12
CA LEU A 9 -1.55 28.02 -18.02
C LEU A 9 -0.47 28.64 -18.93
N ALA A 10 -0.85 29.44 -19.93
CA ALA A 10 0.08 30.14 -20.79
C ALA A 10 0.83 31.31 -20.12
N GLN A 11 0.41 31.70 -18.91
CA GLN A 11 1.08 32.76 -18.13
C GLN A 11 2.13 32.21 -17.15
N ILE A 12 2.41 30.92 -17.17
CA ILE A 12 3.53 30.36 -16.40
C ILE A 12 4.82 30.72 -17.15
N SER A 13 5.37 31.90 -16.83
CA SER A 13 6.60 32.41 -17.43
C SER A 13 7.84 31.76 -16.79
N GLY A 14 8.06 30.49 -17.07
CA GLY A 14 9.26 29.77 -16.69
C GLY A 14 9.54 28.66 -17.68
N PRO A 15 10.79 28.24 -17.87
CA PRO A 15 11.09 27.15 -18.77
C PRO A 15 10.47 25.86 -18.24
N VAL A 16 9.63 25.22 -19.06
CA VAL A 16 9.20 23.84 -18.83
C VAL A 16 10.43 22.98 -19.02
N LYS A 17 11.06 22.57 -17.94
CA LYS A 17 12.10 21.53 -17.99
C LYS A 17 11.41 20.19 -18.13
N ARG A 18 11.51 19.59 -19.29
CA ARG A 18 11.25 18.17 -19.47
C ARG A 18 12.52 17.41 -19.10
N ASP A 19 12.60 16.89 -17.90
CA ASP A 19 13.34 15.67 -17.69
C ASP A 19 12.48 14.52 -18.26
N ALA A 20 13.12 13.50 -18.83
CA ALA A 20 12.50 12.56 -19.77
C ALA A 20 11.23 11.83 -19.25
N GLU A 21 10.80 12.04 -18.03
CA GLU A 21 9.66 11.35 -17.41
C GLU A 21 8.71 12.25 -16.60
N ASN A 22 9.01 13.56 -16.40
CA ASN A 22 8.17 14.43 -15.55
C ASN A 22 7.98 15.82 -16.16
N VAL A 23 6.74 16.30 -16.20
CA VAL A 23 6.44 17.71 -16.46
C VAL A 23 6.61 18.46 -15.15
N ILE A 24 7.75 19.11 -14.94
CA ILE A 24 7.96 20.00 -13.81
C ILE A 24 7.52 21.40 -14.23
N LEU A 25 6.46 21.89 -13.63
CA LEU A 25 6.03 23.26 -13.75
C LEU A 25 6.79 24.10 -12.73
N ASP A 26 7.86 24.77 -13.15
CA ASP A 26 8.68 25.64 -12.30
C ASP A 26 8.26 27.10 -12.53
N ASN A 27 7.74 27.75 -11.51
CA ASN A 27 7.43 29.19 -11.51
C ASN A 27 8.45 30.03 -10.73
N GLY A 28 9.64 29.45 -10.43
CA GLY A 28 10.69 30.15 -9.70
C GLY A 28 10.47 30.31 -8.18
N THR A 29 9.37 29.79 -7.66
CA THR A 29 9.07 29.70 -6.23
C THR A 29 8.78 28.23 -5.88
N ASN A 30 9.43 27.71 -4.86
CA ASN A 30 9.40 26.29 -4.44
C ASN A 30 8.00 25.72 -4.07
N ASN A 31 6.97 26.00 -4.86
CA ASN A 31 5.61 25.65 -4.48
C ASN A 31 4.82 24.90 -5.58
N HIS A 32 5.45 23.88 -6.20
CA HIS A 32 4.81 23.00 -7.18
C HIS A 32 3.52 22.34 -6.63
N ARG A 33 3.49 22.05 -5.33
CA ARG A 33 2.31 21.49 -4.64
C ARG A 33 1.12 22.43 -4.62
N ALA A 34 1.35 23.75 -4.47
CA ALA A 34 0.28 24.73 -4.47
C ALA A 34 -0.39 24.82 -5.84
N LEU A 35 0.37 24.69 -6.93
CA LEU A 35 -0.17 24.70 -8.29
C LEU A 35 -0.99 23.45 -8.58
N LEU A 36 -0.53 22.28 -8.18
CA LEU A 36 -1.27 21.02 -8.31
C LEU A 36 -2.55 21.03 -7.46
N LYS A 37 -2.49 21.59 -6.24
CA LYS A 37 -3.65 21.79 -5.37
C LYS A 37 -4.67 22.77 -5.98
N GLN A 38 -4.21 23.80 -6.72
CA GLN A 38 -5.06 24.73 -7.46
C GLN A 38 -5.68 24.11 -8.72
N LEU A 39 -4.93 23.28 -9.46
CA LEU A 39 -5.41 22.61 -10.67
C LEU A 39 -6.44 21.51 -10.39
N PHE A 40 -6.31 20.79 -9.28
CA PHE A 40 -7.15 19.65 -8.95
C PHE A 40 -8.09 19.87 -7.76
N GLY A 41 -8.10 21.09 -7.20
CA GLY A 41 -8.93 21.47 -6.07
C GLY A 41 -8.37 21.01 -4.71
N SER A 42 -8.80 21.64 -3.65
CA SER A 42 -8.49 21.27 -2.26
C SER A 42 -9.29 20.06 -1.76
N GLY A 43 -9.99 19.39 -2.64
CA GLY A 43 -10.71 18.16 -2.33
C GLY A 43 -9.72 17.02 -2.10
N SER A 44 -9.79 16.45 -0.93
CA SER A 44 -8.91 15.47 -0.29
C SER A 44 -8.56 14.19 -1.05
N GLY A 45 -8.73 14.09 -2.31
CA GLY A 45 -8.50 12.82 -3.00
C GLY A 45 -7.65 12.89 -4.27
N ALA A 46 -7.71 13.98 -5.03
CA ALA A 46 -7.10 13.99 -6.36
C ALA A 46 -5.62 14.45 -6.35
N ALA A 47 -5.28 15.46 -5.56
CA ALA A 47 -3.90 15.96 -5.47
C ALA A 47 -2.97 14.95 -4.77
N ASN A 48 -3.52 14.16 -3.83
CA ASN A 48 -2.76 13.14 -3.10
C ASN A 48 -2.53 11.85 -3.89
N ARG A 49 -3.16 11.71 -5.07
CA ARG A 49 -2.97 10.57 -5.98
C ARG A 49 -1.91 10.82 -7.05
N LEU A 50 -1.39 12.02 -7.14
CA LEU A 50 -0.23 12.29 -8.00
C LEU A 50 1.00 11.76 -7.28
N ALA A 51 1.47 10.60 -7.70
CA ALA A 51 2.68 10.00 -7.18
C ALA A 51 3.90 10.51 -7.97
N PHE A 52 4.92 10.93 -7.26
CA PHE A 52 6.25 11.16 -7.83
C PHE A 52 7.29 10.73 -6.80
N ARG A 53 8.42 10.23 -7.29
CA ARG A 53 9.49 9.74 -6.44
C ARG A 53 10.19 10.91 -5.74
N GLU A 54 10.26 10.83 -4.42
CA GLU A 54 11.04 11.73 -3.57
C GLU A 54 11.74 10.90 -2.48
N GLU A 55 13.06 10.97 -2.43
CA GLU A 55 13.85 10.27 -1.40
C GLU A 55 13.86 11.07 -0.11
N ILE A 56 13.47 10.45 1.01
CA ILE A 56 13.54 11.04 2.33
C ILE A 56 14.23 10.10 3.32
N THR A 57 14.92 10.66 4.29
CA THR A 57 15.61 9.93 5.37
C THR A 57 15.07 10.26 6.75
N GLU A 58 14.10 11.15 6.82
CA GLU A 58 13.44 11.59 8.05
C GLU A 58 11.97 11.87 7.77
N ILE A 59 11.12 11.57 8.72
CA ILE A 59 9.71 12.00 8.74
C ILE A 59 9.62 13.09 9.80
N THR A 60 9.50 14.35 9.36
CA THR A 60 9.51 15.51 10.26
C THR A 60 8.19 15.66 11.04
N ASP A 61 8.22 16.48 12.11
CA ASP A 61 7.00 16.76 12.89
C ASP A 61 5.90 17.41 12.03
N GLU A 62 6.27 18.24 11.03
CA GLU A 62 5.31 18.82 10.10
C GLU A 62 4.69 17.75 9.16
N MET A 63 5.45 16.72 8.78
CA MET A 63 4.91 15.59 8.02
C MET A 63 3.91 14.79 8.86
N TRP A 64 4.24 14.48 10.11
CA TRP A 64 3.33 13.82 11.05
C TRP A 64 2.06 14.62 11.26
N ALA A 65 2.18 15.93 11.52
CA ALA A 65 1.03 16.81 11.69
C ALA A 65 0.15 16.83 10.43
N SER A 66 0.74 16.88 9.23
CA SER A 66 -0.02 16.92 7.97
C SER A 66 -0.72 15.59 7.65
N ILE A 67 -0.22 14.46 8.15
CA ILE A 67 -0.94 13.18 8.08
C ILE A 67 -2.11 13.21 9.07
N ALA A 68 -1.84 13.56 10.32
CA ALA A 68 -2.83 13.52 11.40
C ALA A 68 -4.03 14.43 11.17
N ASP A 69 -3.84 15.59 10.55
CA ASP A 69 -4.91 16.55 10.22
C ASP A 69 -5.58 16.28 8.86
N GLY A 70 -5.08 15.29 8.09
CA GLY A 70 -5.61 14.90 6.79
C GLY A 70 -5.38 15.89 5.66
N THR A 71 -4.52 16.89 5.84
CA THR A 71 -4.16 17.81 4.75
C THR A 71 -3.20 17.21 3.76
N PHE A 72 -2.30 16.35 4.22
CA PHE A 72 -1.23 15.72 3.43
C PHE A 72 -0.43 16.73 2.60
N ASP A 73 -0.29 17.98 3.10
CA ASP A 73 0.42 19.04 2.36
C ASP A 73 1.95 18.92 2.45
N LYS A 74 2.46 18.11 3.39
CA LYS A 74 3.88 17.82 3.59
C LYS A 74 4.28 16.41 3.16
N VAL A 75 3.31 15.54 2.85
CA VAL A 75 3.55 14.18 2.41
C VAL A 75 2.76 13.88 1.14
N HIS A 76 3.25 12.95 0.33
CA HIS A 76 2.57 12.52 -0.89
C HIS A 76 2.89 11.06 -1.22
N VAL A 77 2.08 10.49 -2.08
CA VAL A 77 2.34 9.16 -2.65
C VAL A 77 3.62 9.20 -3.48
N GLY A 78 4.48 8.18 -3.30
CA GLY A 78 5.77 8.10 -3.98
C GLY A 78 6.95 8.64 -3.19
N MET A 79 6.74 9.21 -1.99
CA MET A 79 7.85 9.41 -1.06
C MET A 79 8.47 8.06 -0.72
N HIS A 80 9.80 7.99 -0.83
CA HIS A 80 10.60 6.80 -0.57
C HIS A 80 11.46 7.04 0.66
N TYR A 81 11.01 6.49 1.78
CA TYR A 81 11.65 6.67 3.09
C TYR A 81 12.71 5.60 3.32
N THR A 82 13.94 6.04 3.62
CA THR A 82 15.00 5.17 4.11
C THR A 82 15.18 5.41 5.61
N ALA A 83 14.75 4.44 6.42
CA ALA A 83 14.88 4.50 7.87
C ALA A 83 16.35 4.36 8.33
N ALA A 84 16.64 4.75 9.57
CA ALA A 84 17.97 4.61 10.18
C ALA A 84 18.46 3.14 10.21
N SER A 85 17.57 2.18 10.22
CA SER A 85 17.86 0.75 10.09
C SER A 85 18.32 0.33 8.69
N GLY A 86 18.24 1.23 7.71
CA GLY A 86 18.49 0.95 6.29
C GLY A 86 17.35 0.20 5.60
N ARG A 87 16.19 0.00 6.26
CA ARG A 87 14.98 -0.48 5.59
C ARG A 87 14.35 0.66 4.79
N LYS A 88 13.73 0.32 3.66
CA LYS A 88 13.13 1.28 2.75
C LYS A 88 11.63 1.05 2.61
N TYR A 89 10.91 2.13 2.47
CA TYR A 89 9.46 2.15 2.49
C TYR A 89 8.90 3.14 1.48
N TRP A 90 7.81 2.78 0.82
CA TRP A 90 7.04 3.66 -0.05
C TRP A 90 5.81 4.19 0.66
N PHE A 91 5.56 5.48 0.58
CA PHE A 91 4.27 6.07 0.90
C PHE A 91 3.32 5.78 -0.26
N ALA A 92 2.37 4.87 -0.02
CA ALA A 92 1.66 4.20 -1.10
C ALA A 92 0.26 4.77 -1.38
N ASP A 93 -0.43 5.24 -0.35
CA ASP A 93 -1.76 5.84 -0.51
C ASP A 93 -2.13 6.67 0.72
N ALA A 94 -2.79 7.81 0.49
CA ALA A 94 -3.34 8.65 1.56
C ALA A 94 -4.79 8.25 1.84
N ASP A 95 -5.15 8.10 3.12
CA ASP A 95 -6.51 7.82 3.57
C ASP A 95 -7.16 6.59 2.90
N TYR A 96 -6.35 5.56 2.59
CA TYR A 96 -6.84 4.40 1.87
C TYR A 96 -8.02 3.71 2.56
N TYR A 97 -7.98 3.61 3.89
CA TYR A 97 -9.02 2.98 4.71
C TYR A 97 -9.92 3.99 5.44
N PHE A 98 -9.72 5.31 5.27
CA PHE A 98 -10.54 6.32 5.94
C PHE A 98 -12.01 6.17 5.55
N GLY A 99 -12.89 6.15 6.55
CA GLY A 99 -14.31 5.90 6.36
C GLY A 99 -14.65 4.47 5.90
N LYS A 100 -13.70 3.54 6.02
CA LYS A 100 -13.87 2.12 5.65
C LYS A 100 -13.60 1.22 6.84
N SER A 101 -13.81 -0.08 6.67
CA SER A 101 -13.60 -1.11 7.67
C SER A 101 -14.75 -1.26 8.67
N SER A 102 -14.57 -2.18 9.61
CA SER A 102 -15.48 -2.39 10.73
C SER A 102 -14.68 -2.86 11.95
N PRO A 103 -14.44 -2.00 12.97
CA PRO A 103 -14.90 -0.60 13.06
C PRO A 103 -14.32 0.30 11.98
N GLU A 104 -15.02 1.39 11.69
CA GLU A 104 -14.62 2.37 10.68
C GLU A 104 -13.30 3.05 11.07
N GLN A 105 -12.37 3.17 10.13
CA GLN A 105 -11.13 3.91 10.34
C GLN A 105 -11.40 5.42 10.28
N THR A 106 -11.26 6.09 11.40
CA THR A 106 -11.53 7.53 11.55
C THR A 106 -10.27 8.38 11.65
N ASN A 107 -9.11 7.78 11.85
CA ASN A 107 -7.84 8.50 11.83
C ASN A 107 -7.35 8.69 10.40
N HIS A 108 -6.93 9.88 10.07
CA HIS A 108 -6.19 10.14 8.84
C HIS A 108 -4.87 9.37 8.86
N HIS A 109 -4.45 8.88 7.70
CA HIS A 109 -3.28 8.01 7.65
C HIS A 109 -2.63 7.97 6.26
N MET A 110 -1.34 7.70 6.25
CA MET A 110 -0.63 7.26 5.07
C MET A 110 -0.46 5.73 5.11
N LEU A 111 -0.90 5.03 4.07
CA LEU A 111 -0.59 3.62 3.89
C LEU A 111 0.84 3.51 3.35
N VAL A 112 1.65 2.73 4.04
CA VAL A 112 3.07 2.52 3.74
C VAL A 112 3.29 1.06 3.35
N VAL A 113 4.14 0.84 2.35
CA VAL A 113 4.52 -0.49 1.84
C VAL A 113 6.04 -0.63 1.86
N GLU A 114 6.55 -1.76 2.33
CA GLU A 114 7.98 -2.05 2.21
C GLU A 114 8.42 -2.08 0.75
N ASP A 115 9.56 -1.47 0.45
CA ASP A 115 10.19 -1.54 -0.87
C ASP A 115 10.92 -2.88 -1.04
N GLU A 116 11.77 -3.22 -0.08
CA GLU A 116 12.62 -4.41 -0.11
C GLU A 116 12.12 -5.48 0.86
N ILE A 117 12.18 -6.72 0.44
CA ILE A 117 11.77 -7.87 1.25
C ILE A 117 12.94 -8.29 2.13
N SER A 118 12.73 -8.19 3.45
CA SER A 118 13.71 -8.60 4.46
C SER A 118 13.43 -9.99 5.04
N HIS A 119 12.21 -10.48 4.90
CA HIS A 119 11.75 -11.72 5.50
C HIS A 119 11.07 -12.63 4.49
N THR A 120 11.24 -13.93 4.67
CA THR A 120 10.50 -14.96 3.93
C THR A 120 9.77 -15.86 4.91
N ALA A 121 8.58 -16.29 4.54
CA ALA A 121 7.77 -17.21 5.34
C ALA A 121 6.89 -18.08 4.45
N GLN A 122 6.29 -19.10 5.04
CA GLN A 122 5.22 -19.89 4.44
C GLN A 122 3.90 -19.58 5.17
N HIS A 123 2.78 -19.64 4.47
CA HIS A 123 1.48 -19.49 5.10
C HIS A 123 1.15 -20.67 6.02
N GLN A 124 1.49 -21.88 5.58
CA GLN A 124 1.24 -23.10 6.33
C GLN A 124 2.41 -24.10 6.15
N THR A 125 2.53 -25.04 7.05
CA THR A 125 3.56 -26.11 6.94
C THR A 125 3.24 -27.12 5.85
N THR A 126 1.98 -27.20 5.43
CA THR A 126 1.49 -28.09 4.36
C THR A 126 0.62 -27.27 3.40
N ASN A 127 0.29 -27.85 2.23
CA ASN A 127 -0.54 -27.16 1.23
C ASN A 127 -2.02 -27.20 1.61
N VAL A 128 -2.37 -26.44 2.66
CA VAL A 128 -3.76 -26.25 3.11
C VAL A 128 -3.99 -24.75 3.41
N THR A 129 -5.21 -24.32 3.28
CA THR A 129 -5.61 -22.92 3.57
C THR A 129 -6.66 -22.84 4.68
N THR A 130 -6.77 -23.90 5.50
CA THR A 130 -7.71 -23.98 6.60
C THR A 130 -7.57 -22.78 7.55
N GLY A 131 -8.66 -22.08 7.79
CA GLY A 131 -8.72 -20.88 8.61
C GLY A 131 -8.26 -19.61 7.89
N GLY A 132 -7.90 -19.71 6.60
CA GLY A 132 -7.54 -18.58 5.75
C GLY A 132 -6.26 -17.87 6.15
N ALA A 133 -6.12 -16.62 5.74
CA ALA A 133 -4.94 -15.81 6.03
C ALA A 133 -4.77 -15.58 7.54
N THR A 134 -5.86 -15.39 8.27
CA THR A 134 -5.83 -15.10 9.71
C THR A 134 -5.21 -16.19 10.56
N ALA A 135 -5.39 -17.47 10.17
CA ALA A 135 -4.82 -18.63 10.83
C ALA A 135 -3.44 -19.04 10.26
N SER A 136 -2.94 -18.31 9.28
CA SER A 136 -1.64 -18.62 8.67
C SER A 136 -0.47 -18.28 9.60
N LEU A 137 0.65 -18.97 9.42
CA LEU A 137 1.90 -18.72 10.15
C LEU A 137 2.41 -17.28 9.95
N ILE A 138 2.10 -16.66 8.81
CA ILE A 138 2.48 -15.27 8.57
C ILE A 138 1.73 -14.36 9.54
N TYR A 139 0.43 -14.52 9.71
CA TYR A 139 -0.40 -13.67 10.57
C TYR A 139 -0.32 -14.03 12.05
N THR A 140 0.00 -15.27 12.40
CA THR A 140 0.08 -15.73 13.80
C THR A 140 1.49 -15.60 14.38
N ASN A 141 2.53 -15.75 13.57
CA ASN A 141 3.91 -15.79 14.04
C ASN A 141 4.80 -14.74 13.39
N THR A 142 4.84 -14.69 12.05
CA THR A 142 5.85 -13.88 11.35
C THR A 142 5.60 -12.39 11.53
N LEU A 143 4.43 -11.88 11.18
CA LEU A 143 4.11 -10.45 11.31
C LEU A 143 4.22 -9.97 12.77
N PRO A 144 3.67 -10.68 13.79
CA PRO A 144 3.90 -10.30 15.17
C PRO A 144 5.37 -10.32 15.60
N GLY A 145 6.13 -11.33 15.14
CA GLY A 145 7.55 -11.47 15.48
C GLY A 145 8.45 -10.36 14.95
N ILE A 146 8.07 -9.72 13.85
CA ILE A 146 8.85 -8.65 13.21
C ILE A 146 8.24 -7.24 13.41
N GLN A 147 7.17 -7.12 14.22
CA GLN A 147 6.51 -5.84 14.48
C GLN A 147 7.43 -4.80 15.10
N SER A 148 8.34 -5.24 15.99
CA SER A 148 9.33 -4.37 16.65
C SER A 148 10.24 -3.61 15.68
N GLU A 149 10.44 -4.13 14.47
CA GLU A 149 11.22 -3.46 13.42
C GLU A 149 10.51 -2.21 12.90
N LEU A 150 9.18 -2.30 12.69
CA LEU A 150 8.37 -1.15 12.28
C LEU A 150 8.28 -0.13 13.41
N ASN A 151 8.13 -0.60 14.65
CA ASN A 151 8.12 0.26 15.83
C ASN A 151 9.44 1.04 15.98
N ALA A 152 10.58 0.42 15.64
CA ALA A 152 11.89 1.08 15.65
C ALA A 152 12.05 2.12 14.53
N ASP A 153 11.45 1.87 13.34
CA ASP A 153 11.62 2.73 12.18
C ASP A 153 10.65 3.93 12.17
N PHE A 154 9.45 3.78 12.75
CA PHE A 154 8.40 4.80 12.69
C PHE A 154 7.96 5.33 14.08
N GLY A 155 8.34 4.65 15.16
CA GLY A 155 7.74 4.87 16.47
C GLY A 155 6.43 4.08 16.63
N GLU A 156 6.25 3.41 17.78
CA GLU A 156 5.07 2.56 18.02
C GLU A 156 3.76 3.35 18.02
N SER A 157 3.78 4.60 18.47
CA SER A 157 2.62 5.50 18.54
C SER A 157 2.11 5.92 17.17
N HIS A 158 2.98 5.93 16.17
CA HIS A 158 2.64 6.32 14.80
C HIS A 158 2.13 5.17 13.93
N ILE A 159 2.21 3.93 14.41
CA ILE A 159 1.68 2.78 13.67
C ILE A 159 0.25 2.52 14.11
N LEU A 160 -0.68 2.84 13.23
CA LEU A 160 -2.10 2.70 13.50
C LEU A 160 -2.55 1.24 13.34
N THR A 161 -3.58 0.89 14.11
CA THR A 161 -4.29 -0.37 13.89
C THR A 161 -5.23 -0.20 12.70
N GLN A 162 -5.18 -1.16 11.78
CA GLN A 162 -6.09 -1.26 10.63
C GLN A 162 -7.01 -2.46 10.80
N SER A 163 -8.29 -2.30 10.49
CA SER A 163 -9.27 -3.37 10.50
C SER A 163 -9.44 -3.90 9.08
N LEU A 164 -8.96 -5.11 8.83
CA LEU A 164 -8.91 -5.73 7.50
C LEU A 164 -9.96 -6.83 7.40
N TYR A 165 -10.68 -6.88 6.27
CA TYR A 165 -11.53 -8.02 5.97
C TYR A 165 -10.71 -9.12 5.31
N LEU A 166 -10.50 -10.22 6.01
CA LEU A 166 -9.77 -11.38 5.51
C LEU A 166 -10.71 -12.57 5.35
N THR A 167 -10.57 -13.26 4.23
CA THR A 167 -11.35 -14.46 3.94
C THR A 167 -10.78 -15.69 4.64
N ASN A 168 -11.68 -16.61 4.99
CA ASN A 168 -11.32 -17.95 5.44
C ASN A 168 -10.91 -18.83 4.25
N ALA A 169 -10.76 -20.13 4.50
CA ALA A 169 -10.43 -21.08 3.45
C ALA A 169 -11.47 -21.10 2.31
N ILE A 170 -11.02 -21.34 1.09
CA ILE A 170 -11.88 -21.55 -0.08
C ILE A 170 -12.10 -23.03 -0.29
N SER A 171 -13.36 -23.41 -0.48
CA SER A 171 -13.78 -24.75 -0.88
C SER A 171 -14.73 -24.64 -2.07
N ASN A 172 -14.49 -25.45 -3.11
CA ASN A 172 -15.27 -25.44 -4.35
C ASN A 172 -15.42 -24.04 -4.98
N ASN A 173 -14.34 -23.25 -4.97
CA ASN A 173 -14.27 -21.87 -5.46
C ASN A 173 -15.18 -20.87 -4.69
N VAL A 174 -15.61 -21.22 -3.49
CA VAL A 174 -16.42 -20.37 -2.62
C VAL A 174 -15.67 -20.15 -1.30
N ALA A 175 -15.51 -18.90 -0.90
CA ALA A 175 -14.97 -18.58 0.40
C ALA A 175 -15.95 -19.05 1.50
N SER A 176 -15.44 -19.75 2.51
CA SER A 176 -16.24 -20.26 3.63
C SER A 176 -16.69 -19.17 4.62
N GLY A 177 -16.41 -17.91 4.30
CA GLY A 177 -16.70 -16.74 5.11
C GLY A 177 -15.48 -15.85 5.24
N GLY A 178 -15.57 -14.84 6.07
CA GLY A 178 -14.50 -13.93 6.40
C GLY A 178 -14.86 -13.08 7.61
N ALA A 179 -13.90 -12.34 8.12
CA ALA A 179 -14.10 -11.44 9.24
C ALA A 179 -13.18 -10.23 9.14
N TYR A 180 -13.57 -9.15 9.76
CA TYR A 180 -12.66 -8.06 10.06
C TYR A 180 -11.75 -8.43 11.22
N ILE A 181 -10.49 -8.18 11.05
CA ILE A 181 -9.46 -8.38 12.09
C ILE A 181 -8.59 -7.14 12.20
N ASP A 182 -8.18 -6.84 13.41
CA ASP A 182 -7.31 -5.71 13.71
C ASP A 182 -5.85 -6.13 13.62
N LYS A 183 -5.08 -5.40 12.82
CA LYS A 183 -3.64 -5.62 12.62
C LYS A 183 -2.90 -4.29 12.54
N LYS A 184 -1.69 -4.24 13.11
CA LYS A 184 -0.75 -3.12 12.91
C LYS A 184 0.03 -3.24 11.61
N ALA A 185 0.26 -4.47 11.14
CA ALA A 185 0.86 -4.75 9.83
C ALA A 185 0.17 -5.94 9.18
N ALA A 186 0.10 -5.94 7.87
CA ALA A 186 -0.55 -6.96 7.05
C ALA A 186 0.22 -7.22 5.75
N LEU A 187 -0.18 -8.23 5.03
CA LEU A 187 0.16 -8.36 3.61
C LEU A 187 -0.78 -7.47 2.78
N LEU A 188 -0.35 -7.16 1.58
CA LEU A 188 -1.24 -6.59 0.56
C LEU A 188 -2.16 -7.69 0.03
N ASN A 189 -3.34 -7.31 -0.44
CA ASN A 189 -4.14 -8.19 -1.29
C ASN A 189 -3.89 -7.89 -2.79
N ILE A 190 -4.32 -8.81 -3.64
CA ILE A 190 -4.10 -8.70 -5.08
C ILE A 190 -4.82 -7.49 -5.68
N CYS A 191 -6.00 -7.13 -5.15
CA CYS A 191 -6.71 -5.94 -5.62
C CYS A 191 -5.93 -4.65 -5.34
N GLN A 192 -5.30 -4.56 -4.16
CA GLN A 192 -4.44 -3.43 -3.81
C GLN A 192 -3.22 -3.31 -4.74
N VAL A 193 -2.70 -4.44 -5.20
CA VAL A 193 -1.52 -4.46 -6.08
C VAL A 193 -1.90 -4.29 -7.55
N MET A 194 -2.93 -4.99 -8.05
CA MET A 194 -3.25 -5.10 -9.47
C MET A 194 -4.48 -4.31 -9.91
N GLY A 195 -5.30 -3.82 -8.98
CA GLY A 195 -6.57 -3.18 -9.28
C GLY A 195 -7.73 -4.15 -9.55
N HIS A 196 -7.47 -5.45 -9.52
CA HIS A 196 -8.48 -6.51 -9.69
C HIS A 196 -8.07 -7.75 -8.89
N GLY A 197 -9.04 -8.56 -8.49
CA GLY A 197 -8.80 -9.86 -7.85
C GLY A 197 -8.37 -10.94 -8.87
N LEU A 198 -7.78 -12.00 -8.38
CA LEU A 198 -7.70 -13.27 -9.13
C LEU A 198 -9.07 -13.92 -9.03
N GLY A 199 -9.73 -14.16 -10.16
CA GLY A 199 -11.13 -14.50 -10.34
C GLY A 199 -11.72 -15.73 -9.62
N TYR A 200 -11.08 -16.22 -8.56
CA TYR A 200 -11.54 -17.35 -7.76
C TYR A 200 -12.07 -16.96 -6.36
N THR A 201 -11.97 -15.71 -6.00
CA THR A 201 -12.39 -15.20 -4.69
C THR A 201 -13.82 -14.69 -4.65
N GLU A 202 -14.53 -14.80 -5.74
CA GLU A 202 -15.93 -14.41 -5.89
C GLU A 202 -16.83 -15.47 -5.25
N GLY A 203 -17.29 -15.25 -4.03
CA GLY A 203 -18.15 -16.28 -3.50
C GLY A 203 -19.07 -15.94 -2.35
N THR A 204 -18.75 -14.96 -1.53
CA THR A 204 -19.66 -14.51 -0.48
C THR A 204 -19.92 -13.02 -0.61
N GLY A 205 -21.17 -12.60 -0.38
CA GLY A 205 -21.57 -11.20 -0.51
C GLY A 205 -20.76 -10.24 0.37
N GLN A 206 -20.24 -10.69 1.50
CA GLN A 206 -19.39 -9.88 2.38
C GLN A 206 -18.00 -9.67 1.79
N TYR A 207 -17.40 -10.72 1.25
CA TYR A 207 -16.10 -10.62 0.59
C TYR A 207 -16.18 -9.72 -0.65
N LEU A 208 -17.20 -9.92 -1.48
CA LEU A 208 -17.44 -9.08 -2.64
C LEU A 208 -17.63 -7.60 -2.24
N ASN A 209 -18.36 -7.35 -1.15
CA ASN A 209 -18.53 -5.98 -0.64
C ASN A 209 -17.22 -5.37 -0.14
N ALA A 210 -16.36 -6.14 0.51
CA ALA A 210 -15.04 -5.67 0.94
C ALA A 210 -14.14 -5.37 -0.28
N LEU A 211 -14.10 -6.27 -1.27
CA LEU A 211 -13.37 -6.08 -2.53
C LEU A 211 -13.85 -4.86 -3.33
N LEU A 212 -15.16 -4.64 -3.41
CA LEU A 212 -15.73 -3.48 -4.12
C LEU A 212 -15.32 -2.14 -3.51
N ARG A 213 -14.90 -2.13 -2.24
CA ARG A 213 -14.35 -0.96 -1.56
C ARG A 213 -12.86 -0.80 -1.75
N GLU A 214 -12.19 -1.83 -2.22
CA GLU A 214 -10.76 -1.81 -2.47
C GLU A 214 -10.45 -1.37 -3.89
N ARG A 215 -9.29 -0.78 -4.05
CA ARG A 215 -8.77 -0.31 -5.32
C ARG A 215 -7.27 -0.55 -5.35
N GLN A 216 -6.68 -0.49 -6.53
CA GLN A 216 -5.23 -0.46 -6.64
C GLN A 216 -4.67 0.74 -5.86
N LEU A 217 -3.57 0.52 -5.16
CA LEU A 217 -2.87 1.60 -4.48
C LEU A 217 -2.38 2.64 -5.47
N SER A 218 -2.49 3.91 -5.10
CA SER A 218 -2.08 5.03 -5.96
C SER A 218 -0.61 4.95 -6.37
N LEU A 219 0.26 4.43 -5.50
CA LEU A 219 1.66 4.12 -5.82
C LEU A 219 1.78 3.20 -7.04
N PHE A 220 1.09 2.07 -7.02
CA PHE A 220 1.20 1.06 -8.09
C PHE A 220 0.53 1.49 -9.40
N GLN A 221 -0.46 2.38 -9.31
CA GLN A 221 -1.05 3.00 -10.50
C GLN A 221 -0.08 3.95 -11.19
N ALA A 222 0.62 4.76 -10.41
CA ALA A 222 1.48 5.82 -10.93
C ALA A 222 2.91 5.34 -11.20
N MET A 223 3.40 4.37 -10.45
CA MET A 223 4.75 3.80 -10.53
C MET A 223 4.68 2.26 -10.54
N PRO A 224 4.22 1.64 -11.64
CA PRO A 224 3.98 0.20 -11.70
C PRO A 224 5.25 -0.65 -11.52
N GLU A 225 6.43 -0.09 -11.73
CA GLU A 225 7.72 -0.75 -11.43
C GLU A 225 7.88 -1.08 -9.94
N THR A 226 7.21 -0.34 -9.04
CA THR A 226 7.22 -0.60 -7.60
C THR A 226 6.41 -1.83 -7.17
N ILE A 227 5.62 -2.40 -8.08
CA ILE A 227 4.96 -3.70 -7.89
C ILE A 227 6.00 -4.80 -7.69
N VAL A 228 7.11 -4.74 -8.42
CA VAL A 228 8.20 -5.71 -8.30
C VAL A 228 9.02 -5.39 -7.05
N ALA A 229 8.98 -6.29 -6.08
CA ALA A 229 9.83 -6.19 -4.89
C ALA A 229 11.17 -6.89 -5.11
N ARG A 230 12.19 -6.47 -4.35
CA ARG A 230 13.52 -7.06 -4.36
C ARG A 230 13.86 -7.62 -2.99
N ASP A 231 14.66 -8.66 -2.97
CA ASP A 231 15.30 -9.11 -1.73
C ASP A 231 16.29 -8.04 -1.23
N LYS A 232 16.21 -7.71 0.06
CA LYS A 232 17.03 -6.64 0.65
C LYS A 232 18.53 -6.91 0.54
N THR A 233 18.94 -8.18 0.61
CA THR A 233 20.35 -8.58 0.65
C THR A 233 20.92 -8.79 -0.75
N THR A 234 20.21 -9.58 -1.58
CA THR A 234 20.70 -9.96 -2.91
C THR A 234 20.35 -8.96 -4.00
N GLN A 235 19.36 -8.09 -3.75
CA GLN A 235 18.77 -7.16 -4.72
C GLN A 235 18.12 -7.85 -5.94
N GLU A 236 17.97 -9.19 -5.87
CA GLU A 236 17.23 -9.93 -6.88
C GLU A 236 15.73 -9.73 -6.73
N ARG A 237 15.01 -9.82 -7.85
CA ARG A 237 13.55 -9.74 -7.84
C ARG A 237 12.97 -10.91 -7.07
N GLN A 238 12.07 -10.61 -6.13
CA GLN A 238 11.54 -11.58 -5.19
C GLN A 238 10.03 -11.77 -5.37
N TRP A 239 9.58 -13.02 -5.25
CA TRP A 239 8.17 -13.33 -5.10
C TRP A 239 7.70 -12.95 -3.70
N TYR A 240 6.50 -12.39 -3.57
CA TYR A 240 5.94 -12.07 -2.25
C TYR A 240 4.47 -12.48 -2.13
N TRP A 241 4.09 -12.77 -0.89
CA TRP A 241 2.76 -13.18 -0.54
C TRP A 241 1.75 -12.03 -0.59
N CYS A 242 0.52 -12.37 -1.00
CA CYS A 242 -0.69 -11.64 -0.72
C CYS A 242 -1.56 -12.41 0.28
N ASP A 243 -2.53 -11.74 0.89
CA ASP A 243 -3.41 -12.38 1.88
C ASP A 243 -4.63 -13.08 1.27
N ASP A 244 -4.81 -13.00 -0.05
CA ASP A 244 -5.90 -13.64 -0.76
C ASP A 244 -5.81 -15.17 -0.67
N VAL A 245 -6.86 -15.82 -0.19
CA VAL A 245 -7.02 -17.27 -0.28
C VAL A 245 -7.58 -17.61 -1.65
N ILE A 246 -6.81 -18.33 -2.47
CA ILE A 246 -7.19 -18.61 -3.87
C ILE A 246 -7.83 -19.99 -4.03
N SER A 247 -7.38 -20.96 -3.24
CA SER A 247 -7.91 -22.34 -3.27
C SER A 247 -7.72 -23.01 -1.93
N GLY A 248 -8.15 -24.24 -1.79
CA GLY A 248 -7.93 -25.05 -0.58
C GLY A 248 -6.45 -25.37 -0.27
N SER A 249 -5.51 -24.98 -1.15
CA SER A 249 -4.07 -25.28 -1.00
C SER A 249 -3.15 -24.10 -1.33
N ALA A 250 -3.70 -22.98 -1.81
CA ALA A 250 -2.89 -21.88 -2.34
C ALA A 250 -3.40 -20.49 -1.90
N PHE A 251 -2.45 -19.59 -1.69
CA PHE A 251 -2.67 -18.15 -1.48
C PHE A 251 -2.21 -17.37 -2.73
N GLY A 252 -2.66 -16.11 -2.79
CA GLY A 252 -2.21 -15.16 -3.79
C GLY A 252 -0.74 -14.80 -3.62
N VAL A 253 -0.04 -14.63 -4.72
CA VAL A 253 1.35 -14.14 -4.75
C VAL A 253 1.53 -13.17 -5.90
N VAL A 254 2.48 -12.26 -5.76
CA VAL A 254 3.04 -11.50 -6.86
C VAL A 254 4.40 -12.10 -7.20
N ASN A 255 4.62 -12.44 -8.46
CA ASN A 255 5.87 -13.08 -8.89
C ASN A 255 6.98 -12.04 -9.17
N ALA A 256 8.18 -12.52 -9.46
CA ALA A 256 9.35 -11.67 -9.74
C ALA A 256 9.22 -10.78 -11.00
N HIS A 257 8.18 -10.96 -11.80
CA HIS A 257 7.88 -10.15 -12.97
C HIS A 257 6.75 -9.14 -12.73
N GLY A 258 6.19 -9.10 -11.50
CA GLY A 258 5.10 -8.20 -11.14
C GLY A 258 3.71 -8.70 -11.54
N TYR A 259 3.53 -10.00 -11.80
CA TYR A 259 2.22 -10.59 -12.11
C TYR A 259 1.63 -11.29 -10.90
N ALA A 260 0.32 -11.10 -10.69
CA ALA A 260 -0.42 -11.88 -9.71
C ALA A 260 -0.59 -13.33 -10.19
N THR A 261 -0.38 -14.27 -9.28
CA THR A 261 -0.54 -15.72 -9.52
C THR A 261 -0.82 -16.43 -8.20
N THR A 262 -0.77 -17.76 -8.19
CA THR A 262 -1.00 -18.57 -7.00
C THR A 262 0.29 -19.17 -6.48
N GLY A 263 0.40 -19.29 -5.16
CA GLY A 263 1.50 -19.99 -4.49
C GLY A 263 0.98 -21.03 -3.52
N ASN A 264 1.61 -22.22 -3.54
CA ASN A 264 1.31 -23.27 -2.58
C ASN A 264 1.54 -22.78 -1.15
N ALA A 265 0.59 -23.01 -0.23
CA ALA A 265 0.62 -22.49 1.13
C ALA A 265 1.89 -22.83 1.92
N SER A 266 2.54 -23.95 1.60
CA SER A 266 3.81 -24.40 2.22
C SER A 266 5.08 -23.86 1.55
N ALA A 267 4.96 -23.08 0.48
CA ALA A 267 6.14 -22.48 -0.14
C ALA A 267 6.64 -21.29 0.70
N ALA A 268 7.94 -21.12 0.81
CA ALA A 268 8.52 -19.92 1.38
C ALA A 268 8.57 -18.81 0.32
N ARG A 269 8.01 -17.65 0.62
CA ARG A 269 8.02 -16.46 -0.24
C ARG A 269 8.24 -15.22 0.62
N GLY A 270 8.54 -14.09 -0.02
CA GLY A 270 8.71 -12.82 0.62
C GLY A 270 7.49 -12.36 1.42
N VAL A 271 7.73 -11.77 2.56
CA VAL A 271 6.73 -11.07 3.36
C VAL A 271 6.93 -9.59 3.12
N ARG A 272 6.07 -8.98 2.31
CA ARG A 272 6.07 -7.55 2.01
C ARG A 272 4.99 -6.88 2.84
N ARG A 273 5.40 -6.18 3.89
CA ARG A 273 4.47 -5.58 4.85
C ARG A 273 3.82 -4.32 4.28
N ALA A 274 2.53 -4.16 4.60
CA ALA A 274 1.78 -2.92 4.46
C ALA A 274 1.20 -2.53 5.82
N PHE A 275 1.21 -1.24 6.16
CA PHE A 275 0.75 -0.74 7.44
C PHE A 275 0.35 0.73 7.33
N LEU A 276 -0.38 1.24 8.32
CA LEU A 276 -0.83 2.62 8.38
C LEU A 276 0.03 3.40 9.36
N ILE A 277 0.40 4.61 8.97
CA ILE A 277 1.05 5.60 9.84
C ILE A 277 0.18 6.86 9.96
N GLY A 278 0.16 7.47 11.19
CA GLY A 278 -0.57 8.70 11.47
C GLY A 278 -0.19 9.32 12.81
#